data_fd95f72ed3bc6c0eb1c26a80988cd2f9
#
_entry.id   fd95f72ed3bc6c0eb1c26a80988cd2f9
#
_cell.length_a   1.000
_cell.length_b   1.000
_cell.length_c   1.000
_cell.angle_alpha   90.00
_cell.angle_beta   90.00
_cell.angle_gamma   90.00
#
_symmetry.space_group_name_H-M   'P 1'
#
loop_
_entity.id
_entity.type
_entity.pdbx_description
1 polymer ?
#
loop_
_entity_poly.entity_id
_entity_poly.type
_entity_poly.pdbx_seq_one_letter_code
_entity_poly.pdbx_strand_id
1 'polypeptide(L)'
;MKGYKGFLSVVLLAVLFVSSAYPQMYPIKDVTTNKYALENLVAGIQSDNTGLKRSSIYFAGKYRIAETEDVLIAQLKEEKDPSTRILIALVLYEMGSEKGLLEVKNLSLNDENAKVRRMSLQIYNEYLVNDAPGTAFIGE
;
A
#
# COMPACT_ATOMS: atom_id res chain seq x y z
N MET A 1 39.07 -41.11 2.05
CA MET A 1 38.08 -40.19 1.47
C MET A 1 36.81 -40.18 2.33
N LYS A 2 36.81 -39.40 3.35
CA LYS A 2 35.61 -39.18 4.19
C LYS A 2 35.40 -37.68 4.27
N GLY A 3 34.23 -37.17 3.83
CA GLY A 3 33.80 -35.90 4.36
C GLY A 3 33.29 -34.82 3.43
N TYR A 4 32.58 -35.12 2.35
CA TYR A 4 31.87 -34.06 1.58
C TYR A 4 30.34 -34.19 1.58
N LYS A 5 29.80 -35.16 2.32
CA LYS A 5 28.35 -35.38 2.38
C LYS A 5 27.62 -34.43 3.34
N GLY A 6 28.32 -33.69 4.20
CA GLY A 6 27.73 -32.79 5.19
C GLY A 6 27.63 -31.33 4.73
N PHE A 7 28.44 -30.94 3.74
CA PHE A 7 28.51 -29.51 3.35
C PHE A 7 27.42 -29.09 2.35
N LEU A 8 26.87 -30.04 1.59
CA LEU A 8 25.80 -29.77 0.63
C LEU A 8 24.42 -29.59 1.26
N SER A 9 24.21 -30.14 2.48
CA SER A 9 22.93 -29.98 3.17
C SER A 9 22.71 -28.61 3.84
N VAL A 10 23.78 -27.91 4.19
CA VAL A 10 23.70 -26.61 4.87
C VAL A 10 23.47 -25.47 3.87
N VAL A 11 23.95 -25.62 2.64
CA VAL A 11 23.76 -24.58 1.60
C VAL A 11 22.35 -24.59 1.03
N LEU A 12 21.64 -25.72 1.07
CA LEU A 12 20.28 -25.83 0.54
C LEU A 12 19.22 -25.23 1.48
N LEU A 13 19.54 -25.04 2.78
CA LEU A 13 18.59 -24.48 3.75
C LEU A 13 18.61 -22.94 3.81
N ALA A 14 19.61 -22.29 3.26
CA ALA A 14 19.77 -20.84 3.29
C ALA A 14 19.00 -20.11 2.16
N VAL A 15 18.43 -20.82 1.20
CA VAL A 15 17.76 -20.24 0.03
C VAL A 15 16.24 -20.03 0.23
N LEU A 16 15.67 -20.47 1.36
CA LEU A 16 14.22 -20.43 1.59
C LEU A 16 13.70 -19.27 2.45
N PHE A 17 14.56 -18.34 2.86
CA PHE A 17 14.14 -17.12 3.58
C PHE A 17 14.41 -15.85 2.80
N VAL A 18 14.07 -15.82 1.53
CA VAL A 18 13.72 -14.55 0.90
C VAL A 18 12.28 -14.27 1.29
N SER A 19 12.08 -13.81 2.51
CA SER A 19 10.84 -13.13 2.89
C SER A 19 10.75 -11.93 1.95
N SER A 20 9.88 -12.03 0.96
CA SER A 20 9.49 -10.86 0.18
C SER A 20 8.95 -9.84 1.17
N ALA A 21 9.73 -8.80 1.44
CA ALA A 21 9.37 -7.70 2.32
C ALA A 21 8.36 -6.76 1.62
N TYR A 22 7.36 -7.35 0.95
CA TYR A 22 6.26 -6.58 0.38
C TYR A 22 5.34 -6.15 1.52
N PRO A 23 4.90 -4.89 1.53
CA PRO A 23 3.89 -4.45 2.48
C PRO A 23 2.64 -5.32 2.34
N GLN A 24 2.23 -5.96 3.43
CA GLN A 24 1.06 -6.82 3.46
C GLN A 24 -0.12 -6.09 4.10
N MET A 25 -1.29 -6.25 3.51
CA MET A 25 -2.55 -5.82 4.12
C MET A 25 -3.04 -6.85 5.13
N TYR A 26 -3.70 -6.37 6.17
CA TYR A 26 -4.21 -7.18 7.26
C TYR A 26 -5.73 -7.03 7.37
N PRO A 27 -6.48 -8.11 7.69
CA PRO A 27 -7.89 -7.99 8.01
C PRO A 27 -8.07 -7.25 9.34
N ILE A 28 -9.11 -6.42 9.43
CA ILE A 28 -9.35 -5.59 10.62
C ILE A 28 -9.49 -6.40 11.91
N LYS A 29 -9.95 -7.63 11.83
CA LYS A 29 -10.04 -8.56 12.98
C LYS A 29 -8.70 -8.85 13.65
N ASP A 30 -7.58 -8.69 12.92
CA ASP A 30 -6.23 -8.87 13.45
C ASP A 30 -5.73 -7.60 14.19
N VAL A 31 -6.42 -6.47 14.00
CA VAL A 31 -6.11 -5.17 14.63
C VAL A 31 -6.98 -4.92 15.85
N THR A 32 -8.25 -5.32 15.81
CA THR A 32 -9.21 -5.06 16.89
C THR A 32 -10.31 -6.10 16.93
N THR A 33 -10.82 -6.36 18.14
CA THR A 33 -11.98 -7.22 18.39
C THR A 33 -13.32 -6.48 18.37
N ASN A 34 -13.30 -5.14 18.18
CA ASN A 34 -14.53 -4.36 18.11
C ASN A 34 -15.29 -4.67 16.81
N LYS A 35 -16.48 -5.25 16.93
CA LYS A 35 -17.32 -5.65 15.81
C LYS A 35 -17.76 -4.51 14.88
N TYR A 36 -17.77 -3.27 15.36
CA TYR A 36 -18.16 -2.09 14.58
C TYR A 36 -16.97 -1.31 14.03
N ALA A 37 -15.74 -1.79 14.25
CA ALA A 37 -14.54 -1.04 13.88
C ALA A 37 -14.46 -0.77 12.38
N LEU A 38 -14.74 -1.78 11.55
CA LEU A 38 -14.70 -1.62 10.09
C LEU A 38 -15.79 -0.67 9.61
N GLU A 39 -17.02 -0.83 10.09
CA GLU A 39 -18.14 0.04 9.72
C GLU A 39 -17.85 1.50 10.05
N ASN A 40 -17.36 1.76 11.27
CA ASN A 40 -16.99 3.10 11.72
C ASN A 40 -15.82 3.68 10.92
N LEU A 41 -14.83 2.87 10.57
CA LEU A 41 -13.69 3.28 9.77
C LEU A 41 -14.11 3.66 8.34
N VAL A 42 -14.94 2.84 7.71
CA VAL A 42 -15.50 3.11 6.38
C VAL A 42 -16.36 4.38 6.40
N ALA A 43 -17.26 4.53 7.38
CA ALA A 43 -18.06 5.74 7.55
C ALA A 43 -17.18 6.98 7.75
N GLY A 44 -16.08 6.85 8.49
CA GLY A 44 -15.11 7.92 8.68
C GLY A 44 -14.40 8.31 7.38
N ILE A 45 -13.96 7.35 6.55
CA ILE A 45 -13.33 7.60 5.24
C ILE A 45 -14.30 8.35 4.31
N GLN A 46 -15.59 8.05 4.37
CA GLN A 46 -16.63 8.65 3.55
C GLN A 46 -17.25 9.92 4.15
N SER A 47 -16.79 10.35 5.33
CA SER A 47 -17.36 11.49 6.03
C SER A 47 -17.14 12.82 5.31
N ASP A 48 -18.11 13.72 5.39
CA ASP A 48 -17.98 15.12 4.94
C ASP A 48 -17.09 15.95 5.89
N ASN A 49 -16.88 15.48 7.13
CA ASN A 49 -15.96 16.12 8.05
C ASN A 49 -14.51 15.81 7.63
N THR A 50 -13.81 16.81 7.11
CA THR A 50 -12.44 16.67 6.60
C THR A 50 -11.46 16.10 7.62
N GLY A 51 -11.56 16.51 8.90
CA GLY A 51 -10.69 16.01 9.97
C GLY A 51 -10.92 14.51 10.24
N LEU A 52 -12.18 14.11 10.36
CA LEU A 52 -12.55 12.71 10.57
C LEU A 52 -12.13 11.86 9.35
N LYS A 53 -12.45 12.32 8.13
CA LYS A 53 -12.05 11.66 6.89
C LYS A 53 -10.54 11.40 6.84
N ARG A 54 -9.73 12.43 7.01
CA ARG A 54 -8.27 12.32 6.94
C ARG A 54 -7.70 11.42 8.03
N SER A 55 -8.24 11.49 9.25
CA SER A 55 -7.84 10.61 10.35
C SER A 55 -8.17 9.15 10.03
N SER A 56 -9.35 8.88 9.49
CA SER A 56 -9.78 7.53 9.12
C SER A 56 -8.93 6.96 7.98
N ILE A 57 -8.63 7.77 6.95
CA ILE A 57 -7.72 7.38 5.86
C ILE A 57 -6.33 7.05 6.43
N TYR A 58 -5.79 7.90 7.31
CA TYR A 58 -4.51 7.66 7.96
C TYR A 58 -4.49 6.34 8.75
N PHE A 59 -5.53 6.06 9.54
CA PHE A 59 -5.62 4.81 10.32
C PHE A 59 -5.72 3.58 9.41
N ALA A 60 -6.49 3.66 8.32
CA ALA A 60 -6.56 2.59 7.34
C ALA A 60 -5.17 2.22 6.80
N GLY A 61 -4.35 3.21 6.45
CA GLY A 61 -2.97 3.01 5.98
C GLY A 61 -2.02 2.54 7.08
N LYS A 62 -2.07 3.17 8.26
CA LYS A 62 -1.20 2.83 9.40
C LYS A 62 -1.30 1.36 9.79
N TYR A 63 -2.50 0.81 9.77
CA TYR A 63 -2.77 -0.59 10.10
C TYR A 63 -2.96 -1.47 8.87
N ARG A 64 -2.82 -0.92 7.65
CA ARG A 64 -2.94 -1.64 6.37
C ARG A 64 -4.20 -2.50 6.30
N ILE A 65 -5.35 -1.91 6.66
CA ILE A 65 -6.63 -2.62 6.79
C ILE A 65 -7.13 -3.03 5.39
N ALA A 66 -7.06 -4.31 5.07
CA ALA A 66 -7.36 -4.87 3.75
C ALA A 66 -8.78 -4.49 3.25
N GLU A 67 -9.76 -4.53 4.13
CA GLU A 67 -11.16 -4.27 3.79
C GLU A 67 -11.43 -2.81 3.41
N THR A 68 -10.49 -1.87 3.63
CA THR A 68 -10.63 -0.46 3.25
C THR A 68 -10.10 -0.14 1.86
N GLU A 69 -9.42 -1.07 1.18
CA GLU A 69 -8.78 -0.83 -0.12
C GLU A 69 -9.75 -0.26 -1.15
N ASP A 70 -10.88 -0.95 -1.38
CA ASP A 70 -11.87 -0.53 -2.38
C ASP A 70 -12.52 0.81 -2.04
N VAL A 71 -12.77 1.04 -0.74
CA VAL A 71 -13.35 2.32 -0.26
C VAL A 71 -12.35 3.47 -0.47
N LEU A 72 -11.07 3.26 -0.21
CA LEU A 72 -10.02 4.27 -0.44
C LEU A 72 -9.88 4.58 -1.93
N ILE A 73 -9.93 3.57 -2.80
CA ILE A 73 -9.87 3.76 -4.26
C ILE A 73 -11.10 4.54 -4.75
N ALA A 74 -12.30 4.20 -4.27
CA ALA A 74 -13.51 4.93 -4.60
C ALA A 74 -13.43 6.38 -4.11
N GLN A 75 -13.00 6.60 -2.86
CA GLN A 75 -12.84 7.95 -2.30
C GLN A 75 -11.80 8.76 -3.07
N LEU A 76 -10.70 8.16 -3.55
CA LEU A 76 -9.69 8.84 -4.36
C LEU A 76 -10.28 9.45 -5.65
N LYS A 77 -11.22 8.74 -6.27
CA LYS A 77 -11.88 9.19 -7.53
C LYS A 77 -12.85 10.33 -7.30
N GLU A 78 -13.47 10.40 -6.13
CA GLU A 78 -14.52 11.39 -5.81
C GLU A 78 -13.96 12.60 -5.04
N GLU A 79 -12.78 12.48 -4.43
CA GLU A 79 -12.22 13.49 -3.54
C GLU A 79 -11.84 14.77 -4.31
N LYS A 80 -12.31 15.91 -3.80
CA LYS A 80 -12.06 17.23 -4.40
C LYS A 80 -10.84 17.93 -3.80
N ASP A 81 -10.55 17.66 -2.51
CA ASP A 81 -9.40 18.28 -1.86
C ASP A 81 -8.08 17.67 -2.33
N PRO A 82 -7.19 18.44 -2.98
CA PRO A 82 -5.91 17.93 -3.48
C PRO A 82 -5.03 17.29 -2.40
N SER A 83 -5.04 17.85 -1.18
CA SER A 83 -4.23 17.31 -0.08
C SER A 83 -4.75 15.97 0.42
N THR A 84 -6.05 15.77 0.39
CA THR A 84 -6.67 14.48 0.74
C THR A 84 -6.44 13.43 -0.36
N ARG A 85 -6.49 13.82 -1.66
CA ARG A 85 -6.08 12.92 -2.77
C ARG A 85 -4.64 12.42 -2.58
N ILE A 86 -3.71 13.32 -2.24
CA ILE A 86 -2.31 12.94 -1.99
C ILE A 86 -2.21 12.00 -0.76
N LEU A 87 -2.96 12.26 0.30
CA LEU A 87 -2.99 11.39 1.46
C LEU A 87 -3.48 9.99 1.11
N ILE A 88 -4.56 9.86 0.34
CA ILE A 88 -5.07 8.56 -0.10
C ILE A 88 -4.03 7.84 -0.97
N ALA A 89 -3.38 8.54 -1.90
CA ALA A 89 -2.34 7.96 -2.74
C ALA A 89 -1.16 7.40 -1.91
N LEU A 90 -0.71 8.13 -0.88
CA LEU A 90 0.30 7.67 0.06
C LEU A 90 -0.16 6.44 0.85
N VAL A 91 -1.40 6.44 1.32
CA VAL A 91 -1.97 5.32 2.08
C VAL A 91 -2.07 4.07 1.21
N LEU A 92 -2.49 4.17 -0.05
CA LEU A 92 -2.54 3.03 -0.97
C LEU A 92 -1.14 2.47 -1.24
N TYR A 93 -0.11 3.31 -1.30
CA TYR A 93 1.28 2.88 -1.39
C TYR A 93 1.72 2.15 -0.11
N GLU A 94 1.49 2.72 1.06
CA GLU A 94 1.83 2.12 2.36
C GLU A 94 1.13 0.77 2.60
N MET A 95 -0.06 0.60 2.05
CA MET A 95 -0.81 -0.65 2.10
C MET A 95 -0.27 -1.70 1.12
N GLY A 96 0.53 -1.31 0.13
CA GLY A 96 0.96 -2.19 -0.96
C GLY A 96 -0.18 -2.54 -1.93
N SER A 97 -1.14 -1.64 -2.12
CA SER A 97 -2.28 -1.84 -2.99
C SER A 97 -1.89 -1.70 -4.46
N GLU A 98 -1.60 -2.80 -5.14
CA GLU A 98 -1.31 -2.77 -6.58
C GLU A 98 -2.45 -2.12 -7.38
N LYS A 99 -3.69 -2.47 -7.06
CA LYS A 99 -4.89 -1.90 -7.66
C LYS A 99 -5.00 -0.39 -7.41
N GLY A 100 -4.73 0.04 -6.18
CA GLY A 100 -4.69 1.46 -5.82
C GLY A 100 -3.58 2.22 -6.53
N LEU A 101 -2.41 1.61 -6.70
CA LEU A 101 -1.27 2.23 -7.38
C LEU A 101 -1.48 2.43 -8.88
N LEU A 102 -2.35 1.65 -9.53
CA LEU A 102 -2.80 1.96 -10.89
C LEU A 102 -3.59 3.27 -10.95
N GLU A 103 -4.41 3.55 -9.95
CA GLU A 103 -5.12 4.84 -9.85
C GLU A 103 -4.16 5.99 -9.49
N VAL A 104 -3.16 5.75 -8.65
CA VAL A 104 -2.10 6.73 -8.37
C VAL A 104 -1.32 7.08 -9.64
N LYS A 105 -1.00 6.10 -10.49
CA LYS A 105 -0.43 6.34 -11.82
C LYS A 105 -1.35 7.22 -12.68
N ASN A 106 -2.64 6.92 -12.69
CA ASN A 106 -3.61 7.73 -13.42
C ASN A 106 -3.64 9.19 -12.94
N LEU A 107 -3.62 9.42 -11.61
CA LEU A 107 -3.50 10.78 -11.05
C LEU A 107 -2.23 11.49 -11.51
N SER A 108 -1.10 10.79 -11.59
CA SER A 108 0.17 11.39 -12.02
C SER A 108 0.14 11.93 -13.45
N LEU A 109 -0.73 11.39 -14.28
CA LEU A 109 -0.88 11.77 -15.68
C LEU A 109 -2.01 12.78 -15.89
N ASN A 110 -3.12 12.63 -15.18
CA ASN A 110 -4.38 13.24 -15.57
C ASN A 110 -5.03 14.15 -14.51
N ASP A 111 -4.51 14.21 -13.27
CA ASP A 111 -5.12 15.07 -12.25
C ASP A 111 -5.03 16.55 -12.66
N GLU A 112 -6.10 17.32 -12.43
CA GLU A 112 -6.14 18.74 -12.72
C GLU A 112 -5.12 19.57 -11.94
N ASN A 113 -4.82 19.12 -10.69
CA ASN A 113 -3.91 19.82 -9.79
C ASN A 113 -2.46 19.38 -10.02
N ALA A 114 -1.58 20.33 -10.38
CA ALA A 114 -0.17 20.06 -10.66
C ALA A 114 0.60 19.46 -9.47
N LYS A 115 0.23 19.81 -8.22
CA LYS A 115 0.86 19.24 -7.03
C LYS A 115 0.45 17.76 -6.86
N VAL A 116 -0.82 17.43 -7.12
CA VAL A 116 -1.28 16.04 -7.09
C VAL A 116 -0.55 15.23 -8.14
N ARG A 117 -0.46 15.70 -9.39
CA ARG A 117 0.29 15.00 -10.46
C ARG A 117 1.73 14.72 -10.04
N ARG A 118 2.44 15.73 -9.54
CA ARG A 118 3.85 15.59 -9.13
C ARG A 118 4.02 14.62 -7.96
N MET A 119 3.20 14.71 -6.93
CA MET A 119 3.29 13.84 -5.77
C MET A 119 2.92 12.39 -6.12
N SER A 120 1.87 12.21 -6.92
CA SER A 120 1.48 10.88 -7.39
C SER A 120 2.54 10.23 -8.27
N LEU A 121 3.25 11.02 -9.10
CA LEU A 121 4.38 10.52 -9.88
C LEU A 121 5.52 10.04 -8.97
N GLN A 122 5.85 10.80 -7.93
CA GLN A 122 6.89 10.40 -6.97
C GLN A 122 6.51 9.11 -6.25
N ILE A 123 5.28 8.99 -5.76
CA ILE A 123 4.77 7.79 -5.09
C ILE A 123 4.84 6.57 -6.03
N TYR A 124 4.39 6.74 -7.28
CA TYR A 124 4.39 5.65 -8.24
C TYR A 124 5.81 5.22 -8.65
N ASN A 125 6.74 6.17 -8.81
CA ASN A 125 8.14 5.85 -9.09
C ASN A 125 8.79 5.11 -7.92
N GLU A 126 8.50 5.50 -6.69
CA GLU A 126 8.97 4.80 -5.48
C GLU A 126 8.49 3.34 -5.46
N TYR A 127 7.21 3.12 -5.77
CA TYR A 127 6.67 1.77 -5.94
C TYR A 127 7.40 0.96 -7.01
N LEU A 128 7.69 1.54 -8.17
CA LEU A 128 8.39 0.85 -9.25
C LEU A 128 9.81 0.43 -8.86
N VAL A 129 10.46 1.23 -8.03
CA VAL A 129 11.85 0.96 -7.60
C VAL A 129 11.90 -0.09 -6.48
N ASN A 130 10.98 -0.03 -5.51
CA ASN A 130 11.10 -0.79 -4.30
C ASN A 130 10.20 -2.03 -4.25
N ASP A 131 9.03 -1.98 -4.87
CA ASP A 131 7.94 -2.91 -4.58
C ASP A 131 7.33 -3.59 -5.81
N ALA A 132 7.61 -3.13 -7.05
CA ALA A 132 6.98 -3.70 -8.23
C ALA A 132 7.44 -5.15 -8.46
N PRO A 133 6.52 -6.11 -8.61
CA PRO A 133 6.89 -7.49 -8.89
C PRO A 133 7.65 -7.56 -10.22
N GLY A 134 8.89 -8.00 -10.19
CA GLY A 134 9.70 -8.25 -11.38
C GLY A 134 10.81 -7.24 -11.68
N THR A 135 11.07 -6.23 -10.86
CA THR A 135 12.28 -5.41 -10.94
C THR A 135 13.47 -6.09 -10.25
N ALA A 136 13.71 -7.36 -10.52
CA ALA A 136 15.02 -7.92 -10.30
C ALA A 136 15.95 -7.22 -11.31
N PHE A 137 16.78 -6.30 -10.82
CA PHE A 137 17.88 -5.76 -11.61
C PHE A 137 18.69 -6.93 -12.16
N ILE A 138 18.62 -7.14 -13.46
CA ILE A 138 19.65 -7.89 -14.18
C ILE A 138 20.84 -6.91 -14.19
N GLY A 139 21.66 -6.99 -13.15
CA GLY A 139 22.96 -6.33 -13.12
C GLY A 139 23.84 -7.02 -14.16
N GLU A 140 24.24 -6.31 -15.18
CA GLU A 140 25.40 -6.65 -15.98
C GLU A 140 26.68 -6.43 -15.17
#